data_97d4268a1a568608a65feeccf055726f
#
_entry.id   97d4268a1a568608a65feeccf055726f
#
_cell.length_a   1.000
_cell.length_b   1.000
_cell.length_c   1.000
_cell.angle_alpha   90.00
_cell.angle_beta   90.00
_cell.angle_gamma   90.00
#
_symmetry.space_group_name_H-M   'P 1'
#
loop_
_entity.id
_entity.type
_entity.pdbx_description
1 polymer ?
#
loop_
_entity_poly.entity_id
_entity_poly.type
_entity_poly.pdbx_seq_one_letter_code
_entity_poly.pdbx_strand_id
1 'polypeptide(L)'
;MSTKIFLYDTTLRDGAQSEDVNLSATDKVRIARQLDYLGMDYIEGGWPGANPVETEFFNAMRGVGLRNAKLAAFGSTHHPSHTPETDPTLAALISSGARVAAVLGNPAPAMWKWPWAFPGTQSGNYRQFHFLP
;
A
#
# COMPACT_ATOMS: atom_id res chain seq x y z
N MET A 1 -8.54 23.21 -19.21
CA MET A 1 -7.62 22.51 -18.28
C MET A 1 -7.82 21.02 -18.45
N SER A 2 -6.79 20.28 -18.75
CA SER A 2 -6.89 18.81 -18.77
C SER A 2 -6.74 18.28 -17.33
N THR A 3 -7.70 17.51 -16.85
CA THR A 3 -7.60 16.82 -15.57
C THR A 3 -6.66 15.64 -15.74
N LYS A 4 -5.56 15.62 -14.97
CA LYS A 4 -4.64 14.47 -14.96
C LYS A 4 -5.28 13.34 -14.16
N ILE A 5 -5.41 12.18 -14.79
CA ILE A 5 -5.89 10.95 -14.15
C ILE A 5 -4.67 10.10 -13.83
N PHE A 6 -4.63 9.52 -12.63
CA PHE A 6 -3.60 8.59 -12.20
C PHE A 6 -4.17 7.17 -12.11
N LEU A 7 -3.43 6.19 -12.62
CA LEU A 7 -3.78 4.78 -12.55
C LEU A 7 -3.10 4.13 -11.35
N TYR A 8 -3.89 3.50 -10.49
CA TYR A 8 -3.41 2.81 -9.30
C TYR A 8 -3.80 1.34 -9.37
N ASP A 9 -2.82 0.46 -9.51
CA ASP A 9 -3.02 -0.99 -9.61
C ASP A 9 -2.87 -1.68 -8.25
N THR A 10 -3.78 -2.59 -7.93
CA THR A 10 -3.79 -3.36 -6.68
C THR A 10 -3.66 -4.87 -6.89
N THR A 11 -3.28 -5.30 -8.09
CA THR A 11 -3.16 -6.72 -8.44
C THR A 11 -2.27 -7.49 -7.46
N LEU A 12 -1.13 -6.91 -7.10
CA LEU A 12 -0.13 -7.56 -6.25
C LEU A 12 -0.50 -7.58 -4.75
N ARG A 13 -1.48 -6.80 -4.33
CA ARG A 13 -1.97 -6.82 -2.96
C ARG A 13 -3.36 -7.42 -2.87
N ASP A 14 -4.37 -6.74 -3.42
CA ASP A 14 -5.78 -7.17 -3.36
C ASP A 14 -6.03 -8.38 -4.26
N GLY A 15 -5.53 -8.33 -5.48
CA GLY A 15 -5.64 -9.42 -6.45
C GLY A 15 -4.96 -10.71 -5.99
N ALA A 16 -3.83 -10.60 -5.29
CA ALA A 16 -3.11 -11.74 -4.74
C ALA A 16 -3.82 -12.43 -3.55
N GLN A 17 -4.90 -11.82 -3.01
CA GLN A 17 -5.72 -12.42 -1.97
C GLN A 17 -6.87 -13.29 -2.52
N SER A 18 -7.01 -13.38 -3.85
CA SER A 18 -8.01 -14.22 -4.48
C SER A 18 -7.70 -15.70 -4.26
N GLU A 19 -8.77 -16.52 -4.14
CA GLU A 19 -8.64 -17.97 -4.09
C GLU A 19 -7.85 -18.47 -5.32
N ASP A 20 -7.03 -19.48 -5.13
CA ASP A 20 -6.18 -20.10 -6.16
C ASP A 20 -5.04 -19.22 -6.74
N VAL A 21 -4.86 -18.00 -6.26
CA VAL A 21 -3.73 -17.14 -6.62
C VAL A 21 -2.60 -17.28 -5.61
N ASN A 22 -1.50 -17.88 -6.02
CA ASN A 22 -0.30 -18.03 -5.19
C ASN A 22 0.91 -17.48 -5.94
N LEU A 23 1.30 -16.25 -5.60
CA LEU A 23 2.42 -15.56 -6.23
C LEU A 23 3.67 -15.66 -5.36
N SER A 24 4.76 -16.12 -5.94
CA SER A 24 6.09 -15.98 -5.33
C SER A 24 6.57 -14.52 -5.39
N ALA A 25 7.57 -14.16 -4.58
CA ALA A 25 8.20 -12.85 -4.65
C ALA A 25 8.73 -12.54 -6.07
N THR A 26 9.30 -13.55 -6.75
CA THR A 26 9.78 -13.41 -8.13
C THR A 26 8.65 -13.14 -9.11
N ASP A 27 7.50 -13.80 -8.96
CA ASP A 27 6.34 -13.55 -9.81
C ASP A 27 5.80 -12.12 -9.60
N LYS A 28 5.72 -11.68 -8.36
CA LYS A 28 5.32 -10.31 -8.03
C LYS A 28 6.26 -9.27 -8.67
N VAL A 29 7.58 -9.50 -8.66
CA VAL A 29 8.55 -8.61 -9.33
C VAL A 29 8.32 -8.58 -10.85
N ARG A 30 8.06 -9.73 -11.47
CA ARG A 30 7.76 -9.80 -12.92
C ARG A 30 6.49 -9.04 -13.27
N ILE A 31 5.43 -9.23 -12.48
CA ILE A 31 4.15 -8.53 -12.68
C ILE A 31 4.34 -7.02 -12.47
N ALA A 32 5.05 -6.59 -11.43
CA ALA A 32 5.34 -5.17 -11.20
C ALA A 32 6.02 -4.51 -12.41
N ARG A 33 6.99 -5.19 -13.04
CA ARG A 33 7.64 -4.70 -14.27
C ARG A 33 6.68 -4.61 -15.45
N GLN A 34 5.74 -5.55 -15.59
CA GLN A 34 4.74 -5.50 -16.66
C GLN A 34 3.75 -4.35 -16.43
N LEU A 35 3.31 -4.13 -15.21
CA LEU A 35 2.43 -3.01 -14.84
C LEU A 35 3.12 -1.66 -15.08
N ASP A 36 4.41 -1.55 -14.76
CA ASP A 36 5.22 -0.37 -15.07
C ASP A 36 5.33 -0.14 -16.58
N TYR A 37 5.57 -1.21 -17.36
CA TYR A 37 5.61 -1.13 -18.83
C TYR A 37 4.26 -0.71 -19.43
N LEU A 38 3.14 -1.15 -18.85
CA LEU A 38 1.78 -0.74 -19.24
C LEU A 38 1.46 0.73 -18.90
N GLY A 39 2.33 1.39 -18.14
CA GLY A 39 2.17 2.81 -17.81
C GLY A 39 1.33 3.09 -16.57
N MET A 40 1.25 2.14 -15.63
CA MET A 40 0.65 2.43 -14.32
C MET A 40 1.44 3.52 -13.60
N ASP A 41 0.73 4.43 -12.91
CA ASP A 41 1.35 5.47 -12.10
C ASP A 41 1.75 4.94 -10.72
N TYR A 42 0.94 4.03 -10.16
CA TYR A 42 1.15 3.41 -8.84
C TYR A 42 0.89 1.92 -8.89
N ILE A 43 1.72 1.14 -8.20
CA ILE A 43 1.58 -0.31 -8.05
C ILE A 43 1.59 -0.62 -6.55
N GLU A 44 0.47 -1.09 -6.00
CA GLU A 44 0.36 -1.53 -4.61
C GLU A 44 0.95 -2.94 -4.49
N GLY A 45 2.18 -3.00 -4.00
CA GLY A 45 2.97 -4.23 -4.00
C GLY A 45 2.55 -5.27 -2.96
N GLY A 46 1.94 -4.85 -1.87
CA GLY A 46 1.55 -5.72 -0.77
C GLY A 46 1.76 -5.08 0.60
N TRP A 47 1.71 -5.90 1.65
CA TRP A 47 1.90 -5.46 3.03
C TRP A 47 3.29 -5.89 3.54
N PRO A 48 4.28 -5.00 3.62
CA PRO A 48 5.61 -5.34 4.12
C PRO A 48 5.54 -5.95 5.52
N GLY A 49 6.24 -7.05 5.73
CA GLY A 49 6.27 -7.73 7.02
C GLY A 49 5.07 -8.62 7.36
N ALA A 50 4.03 -8.68 6.51
CA ALA A 50 2.88 -9.56 6.74
C ALA A 50 3.27 -11.05 6.65
N ASN A 51 4.17 -11.38 5.74
CA ASN A 51 4.70 -12.73 5.56
C ASN A 51 6.07 -12.68 4.86
N PRO A 52 6.80 -13.83 4.77
CA PRO A 52 8.11 -13.87 4.12
C PRO A 52 8.12 -13.44 2.66
N VAL A 53 7.10 -13.80 1.88
CA VAL A 53 6.98 -13.45 0.45
C VAL A 53 6.90 -11.94 0.26
N GLU A 54 6.13 -11.26 1.09
CA GLU A 54 6.01 -9.80 1.06
C GLU A 54 7.36 -9.14 1.39
N THR A 55 8.02 -9.61 2.42
CA THR A 55 9.34 -9.11 2.82
C THR A 55 10.37 -9.30 1.70
N GLU A 56 10.41 -10.49 1.10
CA GLU A 56 11.32 -10.81 -0.02
C GLU A 56 11.00 -9.94 -1.26
N PHE A 57 9.73 -9.76 -1.59
CA PHE A 57 9.31 -8.91 -2.70
C PHE A 57 9.81 -7.47 -2.54
N PHE A 58 9.54 -6.82 -1.40
CA PHE A 58 9.99 -5.45 -1.18
C PHE A 58 11.51 -5.31 -1.18
N ASN A 59 12.24 -6.30 -0.63
CA ASN A 59 13.69 -6.33 -0.69
C ASN A 59 14.20 -6.44 -2.14
N ALA A 60 13.60 -7.31 -2.95
CA ALA A 60 13.96 -7.45 -4.35
C ALA A 60 13.66 -6.18 -5.16
N MET A 61 12.55 -5.51 -4.87
CA MET A 61 12.15 -4.28 -5.56
C MET A 61 13.11 -3.10 -5.33
N ARG A 62 13.92 -3.10 -4.28
CA ARG A 62 14.95 -2.06 -4.05
C ARG A 62 15.96 -1.97 -5.18
N GLY A 63 16.27 -3.10 -5.84
CA GLY A 63 17.18 -3.16 -7.00
C GLY A 63 16.49 -2.99 -8.35
N VAL A 64 15.15 -2.85 -8.36
CA VAL A 64 14.36 -2.75 -9.58
C VAL A 64 14.02 -1.30 -9.87
N GLY A 65 14.58 -0.76 -10.96
CA GLY A 65 14.21 0.57 -11.45
C GLY A 65 12.89 0.52 -12.21
N LEU A 66 11.81 1.01 -11.61
CA LEU A 66 10.57 1.29 -12.31
C LEU A 66 10.70 2.64 -13.04
N ARG A 67 10.20 2.71 -14.28
CA ARG A 67 10.32 3.91 -15.14
C ARG A 67 9.15 4.87 -14.98
N ASN A 68 7.95 4.32 -14.86
CA ASN A 68 6.69 5.08 -14.83
C ASN A 68 6.05 5.02 -13.45
N ALA A 69 5.96 3.81 -12.88
CA ALA A 69 5.23 3.57 -11.66
C ALA A 69 6.02 3.90 -10.39
N LYS A 70 5.30 4.30 -9.35
CA LYS A 70 5.78 4.35 -7.98
C LYS A 70 5.27 3.12 -7.22
N LEU A 71 6.18 2.40 -6.57
CA LEU A 71 5.78 1.31 -5.69
C LEU A 71 5.10 1.87 -4.45
N ALA A 72 3.94 1.33 -4.12
CA ALA A 72 3.19 1.63 -2.92
C ALA A 72 3.21 0.41 -1.98
N ALA A 73 3.44 0.65 -0.69
CA ALA A 73 3.31 -0.33 0.36
C ALA A 73 1.98 -0.13 1.07
N PHE A 74 1.23 -1.22 1.28
CA PHE A 74 -0.01 -1.21 2.03
C PHE A 74 0.25 -1.50 3.51
N GLY A 75 -0.52 -0.90 4.40
CA GLY A 75 -0.47 -1.21 5.82
C GLY A 75 -1.62 -0.57 6.59
N SER A 76 -1.57 -0.69 7.91
CA SER A 76 -2.54 -0.05 8.81
C SER A 76 -1.89 1.06 9.62
N THR A 77 -2.72 1.88 10.25
CA THR A 77 -2.29 2.74 11.37
C THR A 77 -1.76 1.87 12.50
N HIS A 78 -1.00 2.48 13.43
CA HIS A 78 -0.45 1.77 14.59
C HIS A 78 -1.56 1.09 15.42
N HIS A 79 -1.21 -0.03 16.06
CA HIS A 79 -2.10 -0.69 17.00
C HIS A 79 -2.27 0.16 18.27
N PRO A 80 -3.47 0.21 18.91
CA PRO A 80 -3.71 1.01 20.11
C PRO A 80 -2.77 0.74 21.29
N SER A 81 -2.16 -0.45 21.35
CA SER A 81 -1.18 -0.81 22.38
C SER A 81 0.26 -0.35 22.09
N HIS A 82 0.51 0.23 20.91
CA HIS A 82 1.82 0.73 20.50
C HIS A 82 1.78 2.23 20.28
N THR A 83 2.94 2.87 20.33
CA THR A 83 3.12 4.22 19.79
C THR A 83 3.54 4.12 18.32
N PRO A 84 3.40 5.20 17.53
CA PRO A 84 3.88 5.18 16.13
C PRO A 84 5.34 4.75 15.99
N GLU A 85 6.19 5.09 16.96
CA GLU A 85 7.63 4.79 16.96
C GLU A 85 7.94 3.33 17.27
N THR A 86 7.04 2.65 18.00
CA THR A 86 7.25 1.26 18.47
C THR A 86 6.42 0.24 17.70
N ASP A 87 5.57 0.70 16.78
CA ASP A 87 4.69 -0.17 16.01
C ASP A 87 5.45 -0.91 14.90
N PRO A 88 5.47 -2.25 14.90
CA PRO A 88 6.21 -3.03 13.92
C PRO A 88 5.65 -2.89 12.49
N THR A 89 4.36 -2.63 12.34
CA THR A 89 3.72 -2.42 11.04
C THR A 89 4.21 -1.14 10.40
N LEU A 90 4.24 -0.04 11.15
CA LEU A 90 4.76 1.23 10.66
C LEU A 90 6.26 1.15 10.39
N ALA A 91 7.02 0.46 11.25
CA ALA A 91 8.44 0.22 11.01
C ALA A 91 8.68 -0.56 9.70
N ALA A 92 7.87 -1.59 9.42
CA ALA A 92 7.94 -2.35 8.17
C ALA A 92 7.59 -1.50 6.95
N LEU A 93 6.56 -0.62 7.04
CA LEU A 93 6.21 0.31 5.97
C LEU A 93 7.37 1.26 5.66
N ILE A 94 7.95 1.89 6.66
CA ILE A 94 9.08 2.83 6.50
C ILE A 94 10.30 2.12 5.91
N SER A 95 10.60 0.91 6.39
CA SER A 95 11.76 0.15 5.93
C SER A 95 11.55 -0.57 4.60
N SER A 96 10.35 -0.58 4.03
CA SER A 96 10.04 -1.28 2.77
C SER A 96 10.79 -0.75 1.55
N GLY A 97 11.19 0.51 1.58
CA GLY A 97 11.77 1.21 0.42
C GLY A 97 10.72 1.67 -0.60
N ALA A 98 9.43 1.46 -0.35
CA ALA A 98 8.37 2.01 -1.18
C ALA A 98 8.31 3.55 -1.05
N ARG A 99 8.01 4.22 -2.16
CA ARG A 99 7.90 5.70 -2.18
C ARG A 99 6.53 6.20 -1.75
N VAL A 100 5.56 5.31 -1.68
CA VAL A 100 4.16 5.61 -1.35
C VAL A 100 3.70 4.61 -0.30
N ALA A 101 2.93 5.07 0.68
CA ALA A 101 2.24 4.20 1.62
C ALA A 101 0.72 4.38 1.47
N ALA A 102 0.00 3.27 1.32
CA ALA A 102 -1.45 3.21 1.42
C ALA A 102 -1.80 2.71 2.82
N VAL A 103 -2.35 3.58 3.66
CA VAL A 103 -2.61 3.26 5.07
C VAL A 103 -4.11 3.14 5.32
N LEU A 104 -4.53 1.99 5.81
CA LEU A 104 -5.90 1.75 6.27
C LEU A 104 -6.00 2.11 7.76
N GLY A 105 -6.81 3.12 8.07
CA GLY A 105 -7.19 3.42 9.44
C GLY A 105 -8.42 2.62 9.84
N ASN A 106 -8.41 2.05 11.05
CA ASN A 106 -9.63 1.52 11.66
C ASN A 106 -10.19 2.63 12.58
N PRO A 107 -11.22 3.38 12.16
CA PRO A 107 -11.78 4.40 13.02
C PRO A 107 -12.45 3.73 14.21
N ALA A 108 -11.83 3.82 15.38
CA ALA A 108 -12.53 3.54 16.62
C ALA A 108 -13.76 4.48 16.69
N PRO A 109 -14.96 3.99 17.08
CA PRO A 109 -16.22 4.73 16.93
C PRO A 109 -16.31 6.06 17.67
N ALA A 110 -15.33 6.44 18.49
CA ALA A 110 -15.42 7.56 19.40
C ALA A 110 -14.36 8.66 19.28
N MET A 111 -13.34 8.54 18.43
CA MET A 111 -12.15 9.39 18.54
C MET A 111 -11.79 10.27 17.34
N TRP A 112 -12.51 10.18 16.21
CA TRP A 112 -12.18 10.96 15.02
C TRP A 112 -13.32 11.87 14.61
N LYS A 113 -13.51 12.99 15.33
CA LYS A 113 -14.24 14.14 14.80
C LYS A 113 -13.28 14.95 13.93
N TRP A 114 -13.16 14.58 12.67
CA TRP A 114 -12.49 15.43 11.69
C TRP A 114 -13.43 16.57 11.27
N PRO A 115 -12.99 17.85 11.29
CA PRO A 115 -13.84 18.99 10.96
C PRO A 115 -14.40 18.99 9.54
N TRP A 116 -13.91 18.12 8.68
CA TRP A 116 -14.29 18.00 7.26
C TRP A 116 -14.90 16.63 6.89
N ALA A 117 -15.26 15.79 7.84
CA ALA A 117 -16.01 14.58 7.58
C ALA A 117 -17.44 14.94 7.16
N PHE A 118 -17.82 14.56 5.95
CA PHE A 118 -19.16 14.80 5.41
C PHE A 118 -20.22 14.14 6.29
N PRO A 119 -21.30 14.88 6.70
CA PRO A 119 -22.42 14.28 7.43
C PRO A 119 -23.13 13.26 6.52
N GLY A 120 -23.21 12.00 6.92
CA GLY A 120 -24.02 10.98 6.25
C GLY A 120 -23.27 9.71 5.82
N THR A 121 -21.97 9.60 6.00
CA THR A 121 -21.23 8.38 5.72
C THR A 121 -21.18 7.49 6.94
N GLN A 122 -22.13 6.55 7.05
CA GLN A 122 -22.04 5.43 8.00
C GLN A 122 -21.09 4.38 7.44
N SER A 123 -20.16 3.94 8.30
CA SER A 123 -19.33 2.73 8.17
C SER A 123 -18.84 2.42 6.74
N GLY A 124 -17.83 3.12 6.29
CA GLY A 124 -17.08 2.73 5.11
C GLY A 124 -15.59 2.71 5.44
N ASN A 125 -14.90 1.68 5.00
CA ASN A 125 -13.44 1.62 5.05
C ASN A 125 -12.88 2.77 4.22
N TYR A 126 -12.39 3.82 4.86
CA TYR A 126 -11.76 4.94 4.17
C TYR A 126 -10.31 4.58 3.87
N ARG A 127 -9.97 4.51 2.60
CA ARG A 127 -8.57 4.46 2.15
C ARG A 127 -8.07 5.90 2.07
N GLN A 128 -7.19 6.30 2.98
CA GLN A 128 -6.43 7.53 2.83
C GLN A 128 -5.10 7.23 2.16
N PHE A 129 -4.85 7.86 1.02
CA PHE A 129 -3.56 7.81 0.36
C PHE A 129 -2.71 8.96 0.87
N HIS A 130 -1.63 8.66 1.56
CA HIS A 130 -0.61 9.65 1.92
C HIS A 130 0.58 9.50 1.00
N PHE A 131 0.89 10.55 0.27
CA PHE A 131 2.13 10.66 -0.48
C PHE A 131 3.20 11.20 0.46
N LEU A 132 4.26 10.45 0.66
CA LEU A 132 5.45 10.95 1.34
C LEU A 132 6.24 11.85 0.37
N PRO A 133 6.71 13.02 0.81
CA PRO A 133 7.45 13.95 -0.01
C PRO A 133 8.79 13.40 -0.51
#